data_d1f02674178ef9c40b6716fc4e5a5c9b
#
_entry.id   d1f02674178ef9c40b6716fc4e5a5c9b
#
_cell.length_a   1.000
_cell.length_b   1.000
_cell.length_c   1.000
_cell.angle_alpha   90.00
_cell.angle_beta   90.00
_cell.angle_gamma   90.00
#
_symmetry.space_group_name_H-M   'P 1'
#
loop_
_entity.id
_entity.type
_entity.pdbx_description
1 polymer ?
#
loop_
_entity_poly.entity_id
_entity_poly.type
_entity_poly.pdbx_seq_one_letter_code
_entity_poly.pdbx_strand_id
1 'polypeptide(L)'
;FRKALLVQYPRKGSWTIAFMTGHPGGDVVNHLKGEYVSVYVPTTPNPTSGFFLMMPKSDVIELDMSVDAALKYIISMGVVVPGNGKKYTSPSQAVLLHGTDSVTPASSDKP
;
A
#
# COMPACT_ATOMS: atom_id res chain seq x y z
N PHE A 1 10.40 -9.04 -5.09
CA PHE A 1 9.92 -8.16 -4.03
C PHE A 1 9.76 -8.92 -2.74
N ARG A 2 10.01 -8.27 -1.64
CA ARG A 2 10.00 -8.94 -0.34
C ARG A 2 8.76 -8.71 0.47
N LYS A 3 8.29 -7.47 0.49
CA LYS A 3 7.19 -7.08 1.36
C LYS A 3 6.36 -6.00 0.71
N ALA A 4 5.07 -6.00 1.02
CA ALA A 4 4.20 -4.90 0.66
C ALA A 4 4.23 -3.88 1.77
N LEU A 5 4.37 -2.63 1.38
CA LEU A 5 4.50 -1.52 2.31
C LEU A 5 3.46 -0.45 2.00
N LEU A 6 3.14 0.34 3.01
CA LEU A 6 2.34 1.54 2.82
C LEU A 6 3.26 2.73 3.07
N VAL A 7 3.34 3.61 2.11
CA VAL A 7 4.24 4.76 2.18
C VAL A 7 3.52 6.02 1.74
N GLN A 8 4.01 7.14 2.22
CA GLN A 8 3.49 8.43 1.77
C GLN A 8 4.23 8.84 0.53
N TYR A 9 3.49 8.99 -0.55
CA TYR A 9 4.05 9.36 -1.83
C TYR A 9 2.91 9.84 -2.71
N PRO A 10 3.09 10.92 -3.44
CA PRO A 10 4.29 11.72 -3.61
C PRO A 10 4.55 12.72 -2.49
N ARG A 11 3.63 12.85 -1.56
CA ARG A 11 3.82 13.81 -0.47
C ARG A 11 3.08 13.34 0.77
N LYS A 12 3.33 14.01 1.86
CA LYS A 12 2.65 13.75 3.11
C LYS A 12 1.14 13.81 2.92
N GLY A 13 0.45 12.85 3.50
CA GLY A 13 -0.99 12.78 3.42
C GLY A 13 -1.50 11.96 2.26
N SER A 14 -0.67 11.66 1.28
CA SER A 14 -1.03 10.78 0.17
C SER A 14 -0.31 9.47 0.35
N TRP A 15 -1.05 8.38 0.32
CA TRP A 15 -0.50 7.05 0.58
C TRP A 15 -0.58 6.19 -0.65
N THR A 16 0.41 5.33 -0.79
CA THR A 16 0.41 4.36 -1.86
C THR A 16 1.06 3.07 -1.37
N ILE A 17 0.78 1.99 -2.08
CA ILE A 17 1.42 0.71 -1.81
C ILE A 17 2.74 0.68 -2.57
N ALA A 18 3.78 0.24 -1.89
CA ALA A 18 5.08 0.06 -2.47
C ALA A 18 5.60 -1.32 -2.10
N PHE A 19 6.67 -1.73 -2.74
CA PHE A 19 7.28 -3.03 -2.44
C PHE A 19 8.72 -2.82 -2.05
N MET A 20 9.12 -3.50 -0.98
CA MET A 20 10.50 -3.44 -0.53
C MET A 20 11.37 -4.23 -1.48
N THR A 21 12.42 -3.62 -1.98
CA THR A 21 13.36 -4.31 -2.87
C THR A 21 14.67 -4.63 -2.17
N GLY A 22 14.98 -3.94 -1.09
CA GLY A 22 16.21 -4.19 -0.37
C GLY A 22 16.62 -2.99 0.45
N HIS A 23 17.92 -2.82 0.56
CA HIS A 23 18.50 -1.69 1.28
C HIS A 23 19.44 -0.94 0.36
N PRO A 24 19.58 0.37 0.56
CA PRO A 24 20.54 1.13 -0.23
C PRO A 24 21.94 0.61 -0.05
N GLY A 25 22.74 0.73 -1.10
CA GLY A 25 24.14 0.30 -1.06
C GLY A 25 25.01 1.25 -1.83
N GLY A 26 26.32 0.94 -1.83
CA GLY A 26 27.28 1.75 -2.53
C GLY A 26 27.44 3.13 -1.92
N ASP A 27 27.80 4.09 -2.74
CA ASP A 27 28.05 5.44 -2.26
C ASP A 27 26.80 6.13 -1.73
N VAL A 28 25.64 5.66 -2.13
CA VAL A 28 24.38 6.25 -1.67
C VAL A 28 24.27 6.24 -0.15
N VAL A 29 24.73 5.16 0.45
CA VAL A 29 24.63 5.01 1.92
C VAL A 29 25.37 6.11 2.64
N ASN A 30 26.46 6.62 2.05
CA ASN A 30 27.26 7.66 2.68
C ASN A 30 26.54 8.99 2.79
N HIS A 31 25.47 9.15 2.06
CA HIS A 31 24.73 10.41 2.01
C HIS A 31 23.38 10.34 2.72
N LEU A 32 23.05 9.16 3.24
CA LEU A 32 21.78 8.96 3.94
C LEU A 32 22.04 8.77 5.43
N LYS A 33 21.30 9.48 6.24
CA LYS A 33 21.44 9.36 7.68
C LYS A 33 20.38 8.43 8.24
N GLY A 34 20.85 7.42 8.99
CA GLY A 34 19.95 6.47 9.60
C GLY A 34 19.64 5.30 8.67
N GLU A 35 18.64 4.54 9.04
CA GLU A 35 18.26 3.35 8.28
C GLU A 35 17.29 3.70 7.18
N TYR A 36 17.62 3.27 5.98
CA TYR A 36 16.77 3.46 4.80
C TYR A 36 16.45 2.12 4.17
N VAL A 37 15.34 2.08 3.47
CA VAL A 37 14.95 0.92 2.69
C VAL A 37 14.74 1.37 1.26
N SER A 38 15.01 0.47 0.32
CA SER A 38 14.75 0.70 -1.09
C SER A 38 13.37 0.18 -1.41
N VAL A 39 12.57 0.98 -2.08
CA VAL A 39 11.20 0.63 -2.38
C VAL A 39 10.89 0.89 -3.84
N TYR A 40 9.95 0.12 -4.35
CA TYR A 40 9.44 0.29 -5.69
C TYR A 40 7.98 0.70 -5.59
N VAL A 41 7.66 1.85 -6.20
CA VAL A 41 6.30 2.36 -6.22
C VAL A 41 5.75 2.13 -7.62
N PRO A 42 4.89 1.13 -7.79
CA PRO A 42 4.38 0.79 -9.12
C PRO A 42 3.34 1.79 -9.58
N THR A 43 3.25 1.95 -10.88
CA THR A 43 2.16 2.72 -11.47
C THR A 43 0.91 1.85 -11.54
N THR A 44 -0.23 2.47 -11.67
CA THR A 44 -1.52 1.79 -11.80
C THR A 44 -2.20 2.20 -13.09
N PRO A 45 -2.89 1.28 -13.72
CA PRO A 45 -3.08 -0.13 -13.37
C PRO A 45 -1.95 -1.04 -13.85
N ASN A 46 -0.91 -0.47 -14.43
CA ASN A 46 0.19 -1.25 -15.01
C ASN A 46 1.41 -1.20 -14.09
N PRO A 47 1.62 -2.25 -13.26
CA PRO A 47 2.70 -2.22 -12.28
C PRO A 47 4.07 -2.59 -12.85
N THR A 48 4.21 -2.69 -14.15
CA THR A 48 5.51 -2.99 -14.75
C THR A 48 6.42 -1.79 -14.82
N SER A 49 5.92 -0.61 -14.52
CA SER A 49 6.74 0.58 -14.42
C SER A 49 6.40 1.31 -13.13
N GLY A 50 7.27 2.23 -12.74
CA GLY A 50 7.08 2.94 -11.49
C GLY A 50 8.33 3.69 -11.10
N PHE A 51 8.46 3.94 -9.82
CA PHE A 51 9.55 4.75 -9.28
C PHE A 51 10.36 3.95 -8.28
N PHE A 52 11.65 4.17 -8.31
CA PHE A 52 12.56 3.60 -7.34
C PHE A 52 12.92 4.69 -6.33
N LEU A 53 12.63 4.45 -5.07
CA LEU A 53 12.85 5.41 -4.02
C LEU A 53 13.62 4.78 -2.87
N MET A 54 14.29 5.62 -2.11
CA MET A 54 14.90 5.21 -0.85
C MET A 54 14.24 6.04 0.24
N MET A 55 13.69 5.38 1.21
CA MET A 55 12.91 6.03 2.26
C MET A 55 13.42 5.64 3.62
N PRO A 56 13.35 6.56 4.60
CA PRO A 56 13.67 6.18 5.97
C PRO A 56 12.82 5.02 6.41
N LYS A 57 13.42 4.08 7.07
CA LYS A 57 12.69 2.90 7.54
C LYS A 57 11.53 3.31 8.45
N SER A 58 11.68 4.39 9.16
CA SER A 58 10.62 4.87 10.05
C SER A 58 9.41 5.42 9.30
N ASP A 59 9.55 5.69 8.01
CA ASP A 59 8.46 6.26 7.21
C ASP A 59 7.67 5.22 6.45
N VAL A 60 8.04 3.95 6.55
CA VAL A 60 7.32 2.89 5.84
C VAL A 60 6.57 2.04 6.85
N ILE A 61 5.40 1.59 6.44
CA ILE A 61 4.57 0.72 7.26
C ILE A 61 4.48 -0.62 6.54
N GLU A 62 4.84 -1.68 7.25
CA GLU A 62 4.71 -3.02 6.68
C GLU A 62 3.25 -3.44 6.70
N LEU A 63 2.78 -3.88 5.55
CA LEU A 63 1.39 -4.33 5.44
C LEU A 63 1.29 -5.81 5.70
N ASP A 64 0.18 -6.20 6.29
CA ASP A 64 -0.12 -7.60 6.55
C ASP A 64 -0.89 -8.15 5.37
N MET A 65 -0.21 -8.25 4.23
CA MET A 65 -0.78 -8.85 3.05
C MET A 65 0.37 -9.34 2.19
N SER A 66 0.07 -10.34 1.37
CA SER A 66 1.08 -10.86 0.46
C SER A 66 1.34 -9.87 -0.67
N VAL A 67 2.50 -10.04 -1.31
CA VAL A 67 2.82 -9.23 -2.48
C VAL A 67 1.76 -9.45 -3.57
N ASP A 68 1.30 -10.67 -3.70
CA ASP A 68 0.29 -11.01 -4.71
C ASP A 68 -1.02 -10.28 -4.44
N ALA A 69 -1.46 -10.26 -3.21
CA ALA A 69 -2.69 -9.57 -2.83
C ALA A 69 -2.55 -8.06 -3.04
N ALA A 70 -1.38 -7.54 -2.71
CA ALA A 70 -1.12 -6.12 -2.91
C ALA A 70 -1.13 -5.75 -4.39
N LEU A 71 -0.57 -6.61 -5.24
CA LEU A 71 -0.57 -6.37 -6.68
C LEU A 71 -1.99 -6.33 -7.23
N LYS A 72 -2.82 -7.25 -6.79
CA LYS A 72 -4.22 -7.27 -7.22
C LYS A 72 -4.94 -5.99 -6.80
N TYR A 73 -4.66 -5.53 -5.61
CA TYR A 73 -5.25 -4.31 -5.10
C TYR A 73 -4.82 -3.11 -5.96
N ILE A 74 -3.53 -3.07 -6.30
CA ILE A 74 -2.98 -1.98 -7.12
C ILE A 74 -3.57 -2.01 -8.53
N ILE A 75 -3.58 -3.19 -9.16
CA ILE A 75 -4.06 -3.32 -10.54
C ILE A 75 -5.52 -2.91 -10.63
N SER A 76 -6.29 -3.20 -9.61
CA SER A 76 -7.71 -2.83 -9.61
C SER A 76 -7.93 -1.39 -9.14
N MET A 77 -6.89 -0.67 -8.85
CA MET A 77 -6.96 0.69 -8.33
C MET A 77 -7.81 0.78 -7.07
N GLY A 78 -7.67 -0.23 -6.23
CA GLY A 78 -8.34 -0.24 -4.95
C GLY A 78 -9.75 -0.79 -4.96
N VAL A 79 -10.24 -1.25 -6.11
CA VAL A 79 -11.60 -1.76 -6.20
C VAL A 79 -11.69 -3.17 -5.64
N VAL A 80 -10.68 -4.01 -5.92
CA VAL A 80 -10.66 -5.37 -5.41
C VAL A 80 -9.90 -5.38 -4.09
N VAL A 81 -10.62 -5.63 -3.01
CA VAL A 81 -10.05 -5.59 -1.66
C VAL A 81 -9.33 -6.90 -1.39
N PRO A 82 -8.11 -6.85 -0.84
CA PRO A 82 -7.37 -8.08 -0.54
C PRO A 82 -8.12 -8.95 0.45
N GLY A 83 -8.21 -10.24 0.14
CA GLY A 83 -8.86 -11.19 1.02
C GLY A 83 -7.85 -11.96 1.83
N ASN A 84 -7.13 -11.28 2.68
CA ASN A 84 -6.04 -11.89 3.43
C ASN A 84 -6.48 -12.39 4.81
N GLY A 85 -7.75 -12.70 4.95
CA GLY A 85 -8.27 -13.18 6.21
C GLY A 85 -8.77 -12.10 7.14
N LYS A 86 -8.53 -10.87 6.83
CA LYS A 86 -9.02 -9.77 7.62
C LYS A 86 -10.41 -9.38 7.20
N LYS A 87 -11.19 -8.96 8.16
CA LYS A 87 -12.51 -8.45 7.87
C LYS A 87 -12.46 -6.95 7.82
N TYR A 88 -13.00 -6.41 6.77
CA TYR A 88 -13.09 -4.98 6.62
C TYR A 88 -14.51 -4.56 6.89
N THR A 89 -14.65 -3.73 7.87
CA THR A 89 -15.98 -3.34 8.32
C THR A 89 -16.18 -1.85 8.22
N SER A 90 -15.37 -1.18 7.42
CA SER A 90 -15.63 0.23 7.20
C SER A 90 -17.01 0.38 6.56
N PRO A 91 -17.70 1.43 6.88
CA PRO A 91 -19.06 1.60 6.34
C PRO A 91 -19.13 1.56 4.83
N SER A 92 -18.21 2.21 4.15
CA SER A 92 -18.24 2.22 2.69
C SER A 92 -18.00 0.84 2.13
N GLN A 93 -17.11 0.08 2.74
CA GLN A 93 -16.83 -1.25 2.27
C GLN A 93 -17.99 -2.19 2.58
N ALA A 94 -18.56 -2.05 3.74
CA ALA A 94 -19.71 -2.87 4.09
C ALA A 94 -20.85 -2.62 3.11
N VAL A 95 -21.07 -1.40 2.74
CA VAL A 95 -22.10 -1.07 1.77
C VAL A 95 -21.80 -1.72 0.42
N LEU A 96 -20.57 -1.64 -0.02
CA LEU A 96 -20.21 -2.23 -1.30
C LEU A 96 -20.36 -3.74 -1.29
N LEU A 97 -19.97 -4.36 -0.19
CA LEU A 97 -20.04 -5.80 -0.10
C LEU A 97 -21.47 -6.31 0.06
N HIS A 98 -22.31 -5.52 0.67
CA HIS A 98 -23.67 -5.94 0.96
C HIS A 98 -24.70 -5.29 0.06
N GLY A 99 -24.25 -4.56 -0.86
CA GLY A 99 -25.17 -3.84 -1.75
C GLY A 99 -25.82 -2.70 -1.06
N THR A 100 -25.65 -2.57 -0.65
CA THR A 100 -25.71 -1.82 0.18
C THR A 100 -26.17 -1.89 1.00
N ASP A 101 -26.24 -1.95 1.13
CA ASP A 101 -26.09 -2.03 2.30
C ASP A 101 -25.91 -1.51 2.64
N SER A 102 -25.86 -1.22 2.38
CA SER A 102 -25.49 -0.84 3.27
C SER A 102 -25.07 -0.15 3.50
N VAL A 103 -25.32 0.10 3.12
CA VAL A 103 -24.77 0.58 3.88
C VAL A 103 -24.38 1.04 4.40
N THR A 104 -24.43 1.11 4.30
CA THR A 104 -24.09 1.33 5.36
C THR A 104 -23.61 1.68 5.85
N PRO A 105 -23.89 1.75 5.72
CA PRO A 105 -23.43 1.96 6.63
C PRO A 105 -23.05 2.31 6.97
N ALA A 106 -23.20 2.51 6.66
CA ALA A 106 -22.93 2.59 7.42
C ALA A 106 -22.71 2.88 7.75
N SER A 107 -22.85 2.96 7.38
CA SER A 107 -22.67 2.98 8.10
C SER A 107 -22.42 3.20 8.32
N SER A 108 -22.67 3.36 7.95
CA SER A 108 -22.47 3.31 8.57
C SER A 108 -22.17 3.56 8.74
N ASP A 109 -22.32 3.70 8.41
CA ASP A 109 -22.09 3.68 8.97
C ASP A 109 -21.73 4.09 8.98
N LYS A 110 -21.94 4.35 8.56
CA LYS A 110 -21.58 4.48 8.96
C LYS A 110 -21.24 5.01 8.87
N PRO A 111 -21.49 5.03 8.48
CA PRO A 111 -21.11 5.21 8.76
C PRO A 111 -20.86 5.51 8.83
#